data_9bea6a60b2d390a789d87a55689a3cec
#
_entry.id   9bea6a60b2d390a789d87a55689a3cec
#
_cell.length_a   1.000
_cell.length_b   1.000
_cell.length_c   1.000
_cell.angle_alpha   90.00
_cell.angle_beta   90.00
_cell.angle_gamma   90.00
#
_symmetry.space_group_name_H-M   'P 1'
#
loop_
_entity.id
_entity.type
_entity.pdbx_description
1 polymer ?
#
loop_
_entity_poly.entity_id
_entity_poly.type
_entity_poly.pdbx_seq_one_letter_code
_entity_poly.pdbx_strand_id
1 'polypeptide(L)'
;MRCAALTGISPEIIKDLKSGKPRTIELQSTHNIVTIATVEPGPEIHLFMTSIDLADLSPGDAGICVYVLSTAISMKRIVEFNHGSYFEERERMSARVQVKYCASSVIKEVFHEGLILPTEVEVLKSSCYHAG
;
A
#
# COMPACT_ATOMS: atom_id res chain seq x y z
N MET A 1 -6.24 12.89 -9.62
CA MET A 1 -5.15 12.00 -10.00
C MET A 1 -5.52 10.56 -9.67
N ARG A 2 -5.44 9.70 -10.63
CA ARG A 2 -5.74 8.27 -10.42
C ARG A 2 -4.44 7.51 -10.13
N CYS A 3 -4.46 6.72 -9.08
CA CYS A 3 -3.29 5.94 -8.69
C CYS A 3 -3.69 4.66 -7.96
N ALA A 4 -2.74 3.74 -7.82
CA ALA A 4 -2.96 2.54 -7.03
C ALA A 4 -3.11 2.90 -5.55
N ALA A 5 -3.82 2.08 -4.81
CA ALA A 5 -4.09 2.31 -3.40
C ALA A 5 -3.68 1.12 -2.55
N LEU A 6 -3.00 1.40 -1.45
CA LEU A 6 -2.70 0.43 -0.40
C LEU A 6 -3.61 0.72 0.78
N THR A 7 -4.29 -0.30 1.27
CA THR A 7 -5.29 -0.17 2.33
C THR A 7 -4.86 -0.92 3.58
N GLY A 8 -5.51 -0.61 4.70
CA GLY A 8 -5.21 -1.28 5.96
C GLY A 8 -3.80 -1.04 6.49
N ILE A 9 -3.19 0.08 6.13
CA ILE A 9 -1.85 0.43 6.59
C ILE A 9 -1.95 0.97 8.01
N SER A 10 -1.02 0.58 8.88
CA SER A 10 -1.01 1.06 10.25
C SER A 10 -1.05 2.59 10.33
N PRO A 11 -1.94 3.16 11.15
CA PRO A 11 -1.98 4.61 11.32
C PRO A 11 -0.65 5.21 11.79
N GLU A 12 0.13 4.43 12.54
CA GLU A 12 1.44 4.87 13.01
C GLU A 12 2.44 5.01 11.88
N ILE A 13 2.36 4.12 10.90
CA ILE A 13 3.21 4.18 9.71
C ILE A 13 2.86 5.43 8.91
N ILE A 14 1.57 5.70 8.72
CA ILE A 14 1.11 6.87 7.99
C ILE A 14 1.57 8.15 8.69
N LYS A 15 1.43 8.20 10.01
CA LYS A 15 1.88 9.34 10.80
C LYS A 15 3.40 9.55 10.67
N ASP A 16 4.15 8.46 10.73
CA ASP A 16 5.60 8.53 10.62
C ASP A 16 6.05 9.01 9.23
N LEU A 17 5.37 8.58 8.18
CA LEU A 17 5.66 9.04 6.83
C LEU A 17 5.50 10.55 6.66
N LYS A 18 4.57 11.16 7.39
CA LYS A 18 4.35 12.60 7.33
C LYS A 18 5.55 13.41 7.81
N SER A 19 6.52 12.77 8.48
CA SER A 19 7.77 13.44 8.85
C SER A 19 8.64 13.78 7.65
N GLY A 20 8.36 13.19 6.49
CA GLY A 20 9.08 13.46 5.25
C GLY A 20 10.23 12.52 4.94
N LYS A 21 10.58 11.62 5.84
CA LYS A 21 11.67 10.67 5.59
C LYS A 21 11.18 9.47 4.81
N PRO A 22 11.98 8.95 3.87
CA PRO A 22 11.65 7.71 3.19
C PRO A 22 11.51 6.56 4.19
N ARG A 23 10.59 5.67 3.91
CA ARG A 23 10.38 4.49 4.74
C ARG A 23 10.07 3.27 3.89
N THR A 24 10.58 2.12 4.30
CA THR A 24 10.25 0.84 3.70
C THR A 24 9.13 0.19 4.50
N ILE A 25 8.08 -0.22 3.82
CA ILE A 25 6.91 -0.83 4.44
C ILE A 25 6.79 -2.24 3.93
N GLU A 26 6.54 -3.18 4.84
CA GLU A 26 6.28 -4.57 4.48
C GLU A 26 4.79 -4.80 4.35
N LEU A 27 4.38 -5.41 3.25
CA LEU A 27 2.98 -5.68 2.93
C LEU A 27 2.77 -7.19 2.96
N GLN A 28 1.73 -7.63 3.63
CA GLN A 28 1.40 -9.05 3.75
C GLN A 28 0.01 -9.40 3.25
N SER A 29 -0.89 -8.44 3.12
CA SER A 29 -2.22 -8.73 2.61
C SER A 29 -2.18 -8.98 1.11
N THR A 30 -2.96 -9.95 0.66
CA THR A 30 -2.97 -10.37 -0.74
C THR A 30 -3.29 -9.21 -1.68
N HIS A 31 -4.29 -8.42 -1.38
CA HIS A 31 -4.68 -7.34 -2.29
C HIS A 31 -3.64 -6.23 -2.38
N ASN A 32 -2.92 -5.93 -1.29
CA ASN A 32 -1.85 -4.95 -1.33
C ASN A 32 -0.66 -5.49 -2.16
N ILE A 33 -0.36 -6.78 -2.04
CA ILE A 33 0.70 -7.41 -2.83
C ILE A 33 0.34 -7.38 -4.31
N VAL A 34 -0.90 -7.72 -4.66
CA VAL A 34 -1.37 -7.65 -6.04
C VAL A 34 -1.27 -6.22 -6.58
N THR A 35 -1.64 -5.24 -5.78
CA THR A 35 -1.57 -3.84 -6.17
C THR A 35 -0.13 -3.41 -6.43
N ILE A 36 0.79 -3.74 -5.53
CA ILE A 36 2.20 -3.38 -5.68
C ILE A 36 2.86 -4.08 -6.86
N ALA A 37 2.42 -5.28 -7.19
CA ALA A 37 2.98 -6.03 -8.31
C ALA A 37 2.75 -5.32 -9.65
N THR A 38 1.77 -4.41 -9.73
CA THR A 38 1.48 -3.66 -10.94
C THR A 38 2.16 -2.30 -10.99
N VAL A 39 2.86 -1.91 -9.93
CA VAL A 39 3.46 -0.58 -9.83
C VAL A 39 4.95 -0.63 -10.19
N GLU A 40 5.34 0.20 -11.14
CA GLU A 40 6.75 0.37 -11.47
C GLU A 40 7.28 1.61 -10.75
N PRO A 41 8.34 1.49 -9.95
CA PRO A 41 8.90 2.65 -9.26
C PRO A 41 9.40 3.71 -10.22
N GLY A 42 9.29 4.97 -9.82
CA GLY A 42 9.76 6.07 -10.61
C GLY A 42 9.55 7.40 -9.92
N PRO A 43 10.24 8.47 -10.37
CA PRO A 43 10.17 9.76 -9.68
C PRO A 43 8.82 10.44 -9.72
N GLU A 44 7.94 10.02 -10.62
CA GLU A 44 6.60 10.58 -10.73
C GLU A 44 5.49 9.59 -10.41
N ILE A 45 5.87 8.41 -9.90
CA ILE A 45 4.89 7.38 -9.58
C ILE A 45 4.40 7.58 -8.15
N HIS A 46 3.09 7.61 -8.00
CA HIS A 46 2.45 7.84 -6.72
C HIS A 46 1.58 6.66 -6.30
N LEU A 47 1.43 6.50 -5.00
CA LEU A 47 0.47 5.59 -4.40
C LEU A 47 -0.38 6.37 -3.41
N PHE A 48 -1.62 5.97 -3.26
CA PHE A 48 -2.46 6.41 -2.16
C PHE A 48 -2.35 5.36 -1.05
N MET A 49 -2.19 5.80 0.19
CA MET A 49 -2.12 4.91 1.35
C MET A 49 -3.10 5.37 2.41
N THR A 50 -3.81 4.43 2.98
CA THR A 50 -4.78 4.69 4.05
C THR A 50 -4.79 3.55 5.07
N SER A 51 -5.20 3.87 6.30
CA SER A 51 -5.41 2.85 7.33
C SER A 51 -6.80 2.20 7.22
N ILE A 52 -7.68 2.76 6.41
CA ILE A 52 -9.01 2.19 6.19
C ILE A 52 -8.88 0.88 5.41
N ASP A 53 -9.65 -0.14 5.81
CA ASP A 53 -9.63 -1.42 5.12
C ASP A 53 -10.33 -1.31 3.76
N LEU A 54 -9.92 -2.17 2.84
CA LEU A 54 -10.49 -2.18 1.49
C LEU A 54 -12.02 -2.28 1.49
N ALA A 55 -12.59 -3.08 2.38
CA ALA A 55 -14.04 -3.27 2.45
C ALA A 55 -14.80 -1.99 2.83
N ASP A 56 -14.12 -1.08 3.51
CA ASP A 56 -14.75 0.16 4.00
C ASP A 56 -14.35 1.38 3.18
N LEU A 57 -13.55 1.18 2.15
CA LEU A 57 -13.01 2.28 1.38
C LEU A 57 -14.10 2.96 0.54
N SER A 58 -14.22 4.26 0.67
CA SER A 58 -15.27 5.02 -0.03
C SER A 58 -14.85 6.45 -0.32
N PRO A 59 -15.54 7.12 -1.25
CA PRO A 59 -15.28 8.54 -1.49
C PRO A 59 -15.41 9.36 -0.22
N GLY A 60 -14.51 10.30 -0.04
CA GLY A 60 -14.44 11.12 1.16
C GLY A 60 -13.43 10.63 2.19
N ASP A 61 -12.95 9.40 2.05
CA ASP A 61 -11.97 8.87 2.98
C ASP A 61 -10.60 9.54 2.80
N ALA A 62 -9.95 9.77 3.92
CA ALA A 62 -8.67 10.45 3.96
C ALA A 62 -7.50 9.46 3.95
N GLY A 63 -6.41 9.91 3.39
CA GLY A 63 -5.15 9.17 3.39
C GLY A 63 -4.03 10.08 2.94
N ILE A 64 -2.96 9.48 2.47
CA ILE A 64 -1.80 10.23 1.97
C ILE A 64 -1.40 9.72 0.59
N CYS A 65 -0.83 10.62 -0.21
CA CYS A 65 -0.13 10.23 -1.42
C CYS A 65 1.35 10.15 -1.11
N VAL A 66 2.01 9.15 -1.66
CA VAL A 66 3.45 8.95 -1.49
C VAL A 66 4.10 8.70 -2.83
N TYR A 67 5.39 9.03 -2.94
CA TYR A 67 6.20 8.66 -4.09
C TYR A 67 6.70 7.23 -3.88
N VAL A 68 6.78 6.45 -4.96
CA VAL A 68 7.27 5.08 -4.90
C VAL A 68 8.74 5.07 -5.32
N LEU A 69 9.62 4.77 -4.36
CA LEU A 69 11.05 4.76 -4.60
C LEU A 69 11.56 3.39 -5.04
N SER A 70 11.03 2.33 -4.47
CA SER A 70 11.37 0.97 -4.87
C SER A 70 10.28 -0.01 -4.46
N THR A 71 10.21 -1.13 -5.16
CA THR A 71 9.31 -2.23 -4.82
C THR A 71 10.06 -3.54 -4.89
N ALA A 72 9.68 -4.50 -4.06
CA ALA A 72 10.22 -5.85 -4.10
C ALA A 72 9.17 -6.84 -3.64
N ILE A 73 9.05 -7.95 -4.35
CA ILE A 73 8.14 -9.02 -3.97
C ILE A 73 8.99 -10.24 -3.67
N SER A 74 8.74 -10.88 -2.55
CA SER A 74 9.45 -12.07 -2.16
C SER A 74 8.49 -13.18 -1.77
N MET A 75 8.94 -14.41 -1.96
CA MET A 75 8.19 -15.58 -1.57
C MET A 75 9.04 -16.36 -0.58
N LYS A 76 8.46 -16.67 0.57
CA LYS A 76 9.13 -17.45 1.60
C LYS A 76 8.48 -18.81 1.69
N ARG A 77 9.30 -19.85 1.83
CA ARG A 77 8.83 -21.19 2.11
C ARG A 77 8.93 -21.39 3.62
N ILE A 78 7.81 -21.72 4.25
CA ILE A 78 7.76 -21.96 5.68
C ILE A 78 7.47 -23.43 5.88
N VAL A 79 8.27 -24.08 6.74
CA VAL A 79 8.06 -25.47 7.13
C VAL A 79 7.63 -25.50 8.58
N GLU A 80 6.43 -26.05 8.83
CA GLU A 80 5.90 -26.18 10.19
C GLU A 80 5.78 -27.66 10.54
N PHE A 81 6.22 -28.03 11.76
CA PHE A 81 6.09 -29.38 12.26
C PHE A 81 4.86 -29.44 13.17
N ASN A 82 3.91 -30.32 12.84
CA ASN A 82 2.75 -30.55 13.66
C ASN A 82 2.85 -31.91 14.33
N HIS A 83 2.73 -31.94 15.64
CA HIS A 83 2.69 -33.16 16.44
C HIS A 83 3.84 -34.14 16.20
N GLY A 84 4.99 -33.62 15.86
CA GLY A 84 6.20 -34.41 15.76
C GLY A 84 6.30 -35.36 14.58
N SER A 85 5.23 -35.60 13.85
CA SER A 85 5.25 -36.55 12.75
C SER A 85 4.97 -35.94 11.38
N TYR A 86 4.42 -34.75 11.35
CA TYR A 86 4.05 -34.09 10.11
C TYR A 86 4.72 -32.76 10.00
N PHE A 87 5.07 -32.39 8.80
CA PHE A 87 5.47 -31.03 8.53
C PHE A 87 4.62 -30.52 7.37
N GLU A 88 4.28 -29.25 7.42
CA GLU A 88 3.59 -28.58 6.33
C GLU A 88 4.52 -27.57 5.72
N GLU A 89 4.61 -27.58 4.39
CA GLU A 89 5.29 -26.53 3.67
C GLU A 89 4.26 -25.54 3.23
N ARG A 90 4.50 -24.29 3.53
CA ARG A 90 3.66 -23.18 3.06
C ARG A 90 4.51 -22.20 2.31
N GLU A 91 3.97 -21.67 1.23
CA GLU A 91 4.58 -20.56 0.56
C GLU A 91 3.90 -19.29 1.03
N ARG A 92 4.67 -18.31 1.43
CA ARG A 92 4.16 -17.03 1.87
C ARG A 92 4.73 -15.93 1.01
N MET A 93 3.85 -15.17 0.37
CA MET A 93 4.26 -13.99 -0.36
C MET A 93 4.27 -12.78 0.56
N SER A 94 5.26 -11.93 0.37
CA SER A 94 5.30 -10.61 0.98
C SER A 94 5.85 -9.62 -0.03
N ALA A 95 5.55 -8.37 0.18
CA ALA A 95 6.08 -7.30 -0.65
C ALA A 95 6.66 -6.21 0.23
N ARG A 96 7.65 -5.50 -0.30
CA ARG A 96 8.21 -4.33 0.35
C ARG A 96 8.12 -3.17 -0.62
N VAL A 97 7.74 -2.02 -0.10
CA VAL A 97 7.71 -0.81 -0.89
C VAL A 97 8.41 0.29 -0.10
N GLN A 98 9.33 0.97 -0.75
CA GLN A 98 9.97 2.14 -0.16
C GLN A 98 9.27 3.37 -0.70
N VAL A 99 8.77 4.20 0.18
CA VAL A 99 7.94 5.34 -0.17
C VAL A 99 8.38 6.59 0.58
N LYS A 100 7.99 7.74 0.04
CA LYS A 100 8.24 9.04 0.66
C LYS A 100 6.97 9.86 0.57
N TYR A 101 6.62 10.54 1.65
CA TYR A 101 5.42 11.37 1.72
C TYR A 101 5.40 12.45 0.64
N CYS A 102 4.26 12.60 0.00
CA CYS A 102 4.02 13.67 -0.97
C CYS A 102 3.00 14.68 -0.44
N ALA A 103 1.80 14.23 -0.12
CA ALA A 103 0.71 15.11 0.28
C ALA A 103 -0.41 14.34 0.97
N SER A 104 -1.18 15.02 1.81
CA SER A 104 -2.44 14.48 2.30
C SER A 104 -3.44 14.46 1.15
N SER A 105 -4.35 13.52 1.15
CA SER A 105 -5.27 13.29 0.04
C SER A 105 -6.61 12.79 0.53
N VAL A 106 -7.62 13.00 -0.30
CA VAL A 106 -8.97 12.51 -0.05
C VAL A 106 -9.44 11.76 -1.29
N ILE A 107 -10.09 10.63 -1.09
CA ILE A 107 -10.61 9.83 -2.19
C ILE A 107 -11.80 10.52 -2.83
N LYS A 108 -11.77 10.64 -4.14
CA LYS A 108 -12.88 11.12 -4.93
C LYS A 108 -13.69 9.96 -5.49
N GLU A 109 -13.01 8.90 -5.91
CA GLU A 109 -13.64 7.72 -6.50
C GLU A 109 -12.79 6.49 -6.26
N VAL A 110 -13.42 5.32 -6.08
CA VAL A 110 -12.74 4.04 -5.86
C VAL A 110 -13.00 3.12 -7.05
N PHE A 111 -11.93 2.50 -7.56
CA PHE A 111 -12.02 1.52 -8.63
C PHE A 111 -11.51 0.18 -8.12
N HIS A 112 -12.40 -0.74 -7.84
CA HIS A 112 -12.03 -2.06 -7.36
C HIS A 112 -12.91 -3.08 -8.07
N GLU A 113 -12.33 -3.81 -9.01
CA GLU A 113 -13.08 -4.71 -9.88
C GLU A 113 -12.89 -6.19 -9.57
N GLY A 114 -12.29 -6.56 -8.49
CA GLY A 114 -12.11 -7.96 -8.12
C GLY A 114 -10.92 -8.19 -7.21
N LEU A 115 -10.82 -9.40 -6.67
CA LEU A 115 -9.79 -9.75 -5.68
C LEU A 115 -8.39 -9.86 -6.25
N ILE A 116 -8.30 -10.12 -7.56
CA ILE A 116 -7.00 -10.30 -8.20
C ILE A 116 -6.57 -9.09 -9.03
N LEU A 117 -7.36 -8.05 -9.03
CA LEU A 117 -7.02 -6.80 -9.72
C LEU A 117 -6.54 -5.77 -8.70
N PRO A 118 -5.63 -4.88 -9.11
CA PRO A 118 -5.14 -3.85 -8.20
C PRO A 118 -6.27 -2.90 -7.83
N THR A 119 -6.20 -2.35 -6.63
CA THR A 119 -7.12 -1.31 -6.19
C THR A 119 -6.57 0.03 -6.66
N GLU A 120 -7.43 0.83 -7.29
CA GLU A 120 -7.06 2.17 -7.72
C GLU A 120 -8.07 3.18 -7.20
N VAL A 121 -7.63 4.40 -7.03
CA VAL A 121 -8.48 5.49 -6.57
C VAL A 121 -8.20 6.75 -7.36
N GLU A 122 -9.22 7.58 -7.52
CA GLU A 122 -9.07 8.95 -7.95
C GLU A 122 -9.00 9.79 -6.70
N VAL A 123 -7.95 10.60 -6.54
CA VAL A 123 -7.74 11.39 -5.34
C VAL A 123 -7.58 12.87 -5.62
N LEU A 124 -7.96 13.67 -4.61
CA LEU A 124 -7.68 15.08 -4.59
C LEU A 124 -6.63 15.31 -3.53
N LYS A 125 -5.48 15.84 -3.92
CA LYS A 125 -4.45 16.20 -2.98
C LYS A 125 -4.89 17.46 -2.26
N SER A 126 -4.75 17.47 -0.95
CA SER A 126 -4.92 18.71 -0.25
C SER A 126 -3.73 19.58 -0.61
N SER A 127 -3.96 20.86 -0.57
CA SER A 127 -3.02 21.80 -0.98
C SER A 127 -1.76 21.69 -0.23
N CYS A 128 -0.76 21.32 -0.89
CA CYS A 128 0.45 21.21 -0.24
C CYS A 128 1.21 22.44 -0.44
N TYR A 129 0.61 23.42 -1.08
CA TYR A 129 1.33 24.51 -1.22
C TYR A 129 0.84 25.49 -0.48
N HIS A 130 0.42 25.38 0.28
CA HIS A 130 0.11 26.33 1.04
C HIS A 130 1.21 26.83 1.48
N ALA A 131 1.71 26.99 1.28
CA ALA A 131 2.60 27.50 1.75
C ALA A 131 3.23 28.01 1.40
N GLY A 132 2.93 27.89 1.21
CA GLY A 132 3.75 28.32 0.91
C GLY A 132 3.90 28.61 0.88
#